data_e74970c54254615c10c44183e0b96fc8
#
_entry.id   e74970c54254615c10c44183e0b96fc8
#
_cell.length_a   1.000
_cell.length_b   1.000
_cell.length_c   1.000
_cell.angle_alpha   90.00
_cell.angle_beta   90.00
_cell.angle_gamma   90.00
#
_symmetry.space_group_name_H-M   'P 1'
#
loop_
_entity.id
_entity.type
_entity.pdbx_description
1 polymer ?
#
loop_
_entity_poly.entity_id
_entity_poly.type
_entity_poly.pdbx_seq_one_letter_code
_entity_poly.pdbx_strand_id
1 'polypeptide(L)'
;MPEWKMKKTAKKKNKRTAKDILMLILFIVYFAVLMYFLFFSERYGRNIRSGSYRYNLKPFNEIKRYIRFRHKIKPEAFMVNIVGNVLVFAPLGYFIPRLTEKLRGFFWVFFIVAFISLTIESLQLVIRCGSFDVDDIILNVTGGCLGYLFFWLTSSKSRRKSGKRKKGKKKK
;
A
#
# COMPACT_ATOMS: atom_id res chain seq x y z
N MET A 1 -19.81 17.92 51.61
CA MET A 1 -19.03 17.92 50.36
C MET A 1 -19.40 16.66 49.55
N PRO A 2 -19.97 16.73 48.37
CA PRO A 2 -20.34 15.55 47.63
C PRO A 2 -19.13 15.04 46.82
N GLU A 3 -18.81 13.78 47.06
CA GLU A 3 -17.80 13.03 46.27
C GLU A 3 -18.23 12.91 44.82
N TRP A 4 -17.55 13.63 43.93
CA TRP A 4 -17.70 13.45 42.49
C TRP A 4 -17.13 12.10 42.10
N LYS A 5 -18.03 11.13 41.84
CA LYS A 5 -17.76 9.82 41.26
C LYS A 5 -16.91 10.00 39.98
N MET A 6 -15.62 9.75 40.07
CA MET A 6 -14.76 9.52 38.90
C MET A 6 -15.26 8.25 38.21
N LYS A 7 -16.13 8.39 37.24
CA LYS A 7 -16.45 7.32 36.29
C LYS A 7 -15.17 7.05 35.49
N LYS A 8 -14.37 6.08 35.95
CA LYS A 8 -13.36 5.44 35.11
C LYS A 8 -14.09 4.85 33.92
N THR A 9 -14.08 5.55 32.79
CA THR A 9 -14.49 4.98 31.52
C THR A 9 -13.52 3.85 31.18
N ALA A 10 -13.88 2.64 31.57
CA ALA A 10 -13.16 1.44 31.20
C ALA A 10 -13.11 1.41 29.68
N LYS A 11 -11.93 1.68 29.13
CA LYS A 11 -11.63 1.63 27.71
C LYS A 11 -11.93 0.22 27.24
N LYS A 12 -13.10 0.01 26.64
CA LYS A 12 -13.59 -1.29 26.18
C LYS A 12 -12.51 -1.87 25.25
N LYS A 13 -11.75 -2.83 25.76
CA LYS A 13 -10.69 -3.51 25.01
C LYS A 13 -11.40 -4.24 23.87
N ASN A 14 -11.33 -3.65 22.67
CA ASN A 14 -12.01 -4.18 21.49
C ASN A 14 -11.34 -5.50 21.15
N LYS A 15 -11.96 -6.63 21.51
CA LYS A 15 -11.44 -7.97 21.17
C LYS A 15 -11.40 -8.06 19.64
N ARG A 16 -10.21 -8.27 19.08
CA ARG A 16 -10.05 -8.49 17.63
C ARG A 16 -10.89 -9.69 17.24
N THR A 17 -11.68 -9.54 16.20
CA THR A 17 -12.47 -10.65 15.66
C THR A 17 -11.57 -11.60 14.87
N ALA A 18 -12.01 -12.84 14.65
CA ALA A 18 -11.27 -13.78 13.78
C ALA A 18 -11.00 -13.20 12.38
N LYS A 19 -11.91 -12.36 11.88
CA LYS A 19 -11.71 -11.64 10.61
C LYS A 19 -10.57 -10.64 10.66
N ASP A 20 -10.41 -9.92 11.78
CA ASP A 20 -9.31 -8.94 11.93
C ASP A 20 -7.96 -9.66 12.02
N ILE A 21 -7.91 -10.82 12.66
CA ILE A 21 -6.72 -11.68 12.75
C ILE A 21 -6.37 -12.22 11.35
N LEU A 22 -7.33 -12.75 10.61
CA LEU A 22 -7.12 -13.23 9.25
C LEU A 22 -6.58 -12.11 8.33
N MET A 23 -7.17 -10.91 8.41
CA MET A 23 -6.71 -9.77 7.63
C MET A 23 -5.27 -9.38 7.98
N LEU A 24 -4.89 -9.46 9.25
CA LEU A 24 -3.52 -9.19 9.69
C LEU A 24 -2.54 -10.24 9.14
N ILE A 25 -2.92 -11.52 9.18
CA ILE A 25 -2.10 -12.62 8.62
C ILE A 25 -1.92 -12.40 7.11
N LEU A 26 -3.00 -12.13 6.38
CA LEU A 26 -2.93 -11.85 4.94
C LEU A 26 -2.03 -10.66 4.63
N PHE A 27 -2.08 -9.61 5.46
CA PHE A 27 -1.20 -8.45 5.31
C PHE A 27 0.27 -8.81 5.54
N ILE A 28 0.58 -9.60 6.57
CA ILE A 28 1.95 -10.03 6.87
C ILE A 28 2.50 -10.88 5.73
N VAL A 29 1.72 -11.87 5.25
CA VAL A 29 2.11 -12.71 4.11
C VAL A 29 2.34 -11.87 2.86
N TYR A 30 1.40 -10.99 2.54
CA TYR A 30 1.56 -10.06 1.43
C TYR A 30 2.85 -9.22 1.56
N PHE A 31 3.10 -8.66 2.75
CA PHE A 31 4.28 -7.82 2.97
C PHE A 31 5.59 -8.59 2.85
N ALA A 32 5.63 -9.83 3.33
CA ALA A 32 6.78 -10.72 3.14
C ALA A 32 7.04 -11.03 1.67
N VAL A 33 5.97 -11.34 0.90
CA VAL A 33 6.04 -11.57 -0.54
C VAL A 33 6.51 -10.31 -1.27
N LEU A 34 5.98 -9.14 -0.90
CA LEU A 34 6.39 -7.84 -1.42
C LEU A 34 7.90 -7.64 -1.23
N MET A 35 8.41 -7.81 -0.01
CA MET A 35 9.84 -7.68 0.31
C MET A 35 10.69 -8.67 -0.49
N TYR A 36 10.25 -9.91 -0.61
CA TYR A 36 10.94 -10.90 -1.44
C TYR A 36 11.07 -10.45 -2.90
N PHE A 37 9.98 -10.03 -3.52
CA PHE A 37 10.01 -9.56 -4.91
C PHE A 37 10.85 -8.29 -5.08
N LEU A 38 10.78 -7.36 -4.14
CA LEU A 38 11.48 -6.08 -4.24
C LEU A 38 13.00 -6.21 -4.03
N PHE A 39 13.48 -7.19 -3.28
CA PHE A 39 14.90 -7.31 -2.96
C PHE A 39 15.60 -8.53 -3.57
N PHE A 40 14.89 -9.61 -3.82
CA PHE A 40 15.51 -10.90 -4.20
C PHE A 40 15.13 -11.39 -5.59
N SER A 41 14.18 -10.77 -6.29
CA SER A 41 13.75 -11.22 -7.61
C SER A 41 14.76 -10.79 -8.70
N GLU A 42 15.52 -11.73 -9.22
CA GLU A 42 16.46 -11.51 -10.34
C GLU A 42 15.75 -11.04 -11.63
N ARG A 43 14.48 -11.38 -11.82
CA ARG A 43 13.67 -10.97 -12.98
C ARG A 43 13.53 -9.44 -13.10
N TYR A 44 13.72 -8.71 -12.00
CA TYR A 44 13.70 -7.25 -11.99
C TYR A 44 15.09 -6.64 -12.29
N GLY A 45 16.05 -7.44 -12.80
CA GLY A 45 17.40 -6.97 -13.14
C GLY A 45 18.22 -6.59 -11.91
N ARG A 46 17.87 -7.09 -10.73
CA ARG A 46 18.49 -6.80 -9.44
C ARG A 46 19.71 -7.67 -9.19
N ASN A 47 20.73 -7.52 -10.02
CA ASN A 47 22.02 -8.14 -9.76
C ASN A 47 22.83 -7.29 -8.79
N ILE A 48 23.14 -7.83 -7.61
CA ILE A 48 23.99 -7.23 -6.55
C ILE A 48 25.42 -6.88 -7.05
N ARG A 49 25.69 -7.03 -8.35
CA ARG A 49 27.03 -6.96 -8.94
C ARG A 49 27.39 -5.67 -9.67
N SER A 50 26.53 -4.67 -9.73
CA SER A 50 26.92 -3.40 -10.37
C SER A 50 27.66 -2.51 -9.37
N GLY A 51 28.96 -2.29 -9.58
CA GLY A 51 29.82 -1.48 -8.71
C GLY A 51 29.48 0.02 -8.65
N SER A 52 28.51 0.51 -9.42
CA SER A 52 28.11 1.92 -9.44
C SER A 52 26.70 2.12 -8.92
N TYR A 53 26.49 3.22 -8.17
CA TYR A 53 25.16 3.68 -7.77
C TYR A 53 24.40 4.18 -9.01
N ARG A 54 23.19 3.65 -9.22
CA ARG A 54 22.29 4.10 -10.29
C ARG A 54 21.09 4.80 -9.68
N TYR A 55 20.75 5.96 -10.23
CA TYR A 55 19.58 6.73 -9.79
C TYR A 55 18.96 7.50 -10.95
N ASN A 56 17.66 7.64 -10.93
CA ASN A 56 16.88 8.48 -11.80
C ASN A 56 16.06 9.46 -10.94
N LEU A 57 16.46 10.73 -10.95
CA LEU A 57 15.78 11.78 -10.20
C LEU A 57 14.86 12.63 -11.07
N LYS A 58 14.75 12.32 -12.37
CA LYS A 58 13.90 13.07 -13.29
C LYS A 58 12.52 12.41 -13.37
N PRO A 59 11.46 13.05 -12.83
CA PRO A 59 10.11 12.50 -12.87
C PRO A 59 9.64 12.24 -14.31
N PHE A 60 8.89 11.16 -14.49
CA PHE A 60 8.33 10.72 -15.77
C PHE A 60 9.33 10.35 -16.87
N ASN A 61 10.63 10.26 -16.57
CA ASN A 61 11.65 9.93 -17.56
C ASN A 61 11.54 8.47 -18.01
N GLU A 62 11.51 7.54 -17.06
CA GLU A 62 11.36 6.11 -17.32
C GLU A 62 9.97 5.78 -17.86
N ILE A 63 8.92 6.35 -17.28
CA ILE A 63 7.53 6.16 -17.74
C ILE A 63 7.41 6.58 -19.21
N LYS A 64 7.91 7.78 -19.57
CA LYS A 64 7.92 8.25 -20.96
C LYS A 64 8.74 7.37 -21.87
N ARG A 65 9.89 6.87 -21.40
CA ARG A 65 10.73 5.94 -22.14
C ARG A 65 9.97 4.66 -22.47
N TYR A 66 9.30 4.04 -21.49
CA TYR A 66 8.50 2.83 -21.68
C TYR A 66 7.33 3.06 -22.63
N ILE A 67 6.61 4.18 -22.53
CA ILE A 67 5.51 4.50 -23.41
C ILE A 67 5.99 4.75 -24.85
N ARG A 68 7.06 5.56 -25.02
CA ARG A 68 7.59 5.93 -26.34
C ARG A 68 8.16 4.73 -27.10
N PHE A 69 8.86 3.86 -26.39
CA PHE A 69 9.55 2.71 -26.98
C PHE A 69 8.82 1.38 -26.76
N ARG A 70 7.52 1.42 -26.44
CA ARG A 70 6.71 0.21 -26.14
C ARG A 70 6.80 -0.88 -27.21
N HIS A 71 7.01 -0.51 -28.48
CA HIS A 71 7.15 -1.47 -29.60
C HIS A 71 8.56 -2.07 -29.72
N LYS A 72 9.57 -1.47 -29.05
CA LYS A 72 10.96 -1.92 -29.07
C LYS A 72 11.36 -2.59 -27.75
N ILE A 73 10.61 -2.38 -26.69
CA ILE A 73 10.86 -2.94 -25.36
C ILE A 73 10.06 -4.23 -25.25
N LYS A 74 10.64 -5.26 -24.65
CA LYS A 74 9.93 -6.52 -24.38
C LYS A 74 8.68 -6.24 -23.57
N PRO A 75 7.51 -6.81 -23.93
CA PRO A 75 6.24 -6.60 -23.21
C PRO A 75 6.36 -6.92 -21.70
N GLU A 76 7.16 -7.95 -21.37
CA GLU A 76 7.39 -8.34 -19.97
C GLU A 76 8.06 -7.23 -19.17
N ALA A 77 9.02 -6.50 -19.75
CA ALA A 77 9.70 -5.41 -19.08
C ALA A 77 8.76 -4.23 -18.81
N PHE A 78 7.86 -3.91 -19.75
CA PHE A 78 6.82 -2.92 -19.54
C PHE A 78 5.85 -3.35 -18.43
N MET A 79 5.34 -4.59 -18.49
CA MET A 79 4.41 -5.11 -17.51
C MET A 79 5.01 -5.13 -16.11
N VAL A 80 6.26 -5.54 -15.98
CA VAL A 80 6.95 -5.63 -14.69
C VAL A 80 7.21 -4.24 -14.12
N ASN A 81 7.76 -3.31 -14.89
CA ASN A 81 8.21 -2.02 -14.35
C ASN A 81 7.08 -0.99 -14.21
N ILE A 82 6.06 -1.02 -15.07
CA ILE A 82 4.94 -0.06 -14.97
C ILE A 82 3.77 -0.66 -14.21
N VAL A 83 3.23 -1.77 -14.70
CA VAL A 83 2.03 -2.38 -14.12
C VAL A 83 2.36 -3.09 -12.80
N GLY A 84 3.54 -3.71 -12.72
CA GLY A 84 4.01 -4.40 -11.53
C GLY A 84 4.09 -3.50 -10.31
N ASN A 85 4.73 -2.33 -10.42
CA ASN A 85 4.85 -1.36 -9.33
C ASN A 85 3.47 -0.91 -8.83
N VAL A 86 2.56 -0.59 -9.76
CA VAL A 86 1.18 -0.22 -9.39
C VAL A 86 0.45 -1.36 -8.68
N LEU A 87 0.46 -2.58 -9.26
CA LEU A 87 -0.27 -3.72 -8.71
C LEU A 87 0.28 -4.21 -7.38
N VAL A 88 1.59 -4.17 -7.23
CA VAL A 88 2.28 -4.63 -6.01
C VAL A 88 1.97 -3.71 -4.83
N PHE A 89 1.78 -2.40 -5.02
CA PHE A 89 1.45 -1.47 -3.94
C PHE A 89 -0.06 -1.27 -3.71
N ALA A 90 -0.92 -1.71 -4.63
CA ALA A 90 -2.37 -1.58 -4.46
C ALA A 90 -2.90 -2.30 -3.19
N PRO A 91 -2.48 -3.54 -2.84
CA PRO A 91 -2.90 -4.16 -1.58
C PRO A 91 -2.50 -3.36 -0.35
N LEU A 92 -1.34 -2.69 -0.34
CA LEU A 92 -0.90 -1.84 0.78
C LEU A 92 -1.92 -0.72 1.04
N GLY A 93 -2.35 -0.02 -0.01
CA GLY A 93 -3.37 1.02 0.08
C GLY A 93 -4.73 0.54 0.57
N TYR A 94 -5.07 -0.73 0.32
CA TYR A 94 -6.28 -1.36 0.82
C TYR A 94 -6.16 -1.81 2.28
N PHE A 95 -5.05 -2.43 2.67
CA PHE A 95 -4.86 -3.00 4.00
C PHE A 95 -4.69 -1.93 5.08
N ILE A 96 -3.93 -0.86 4.83
CA ILE A 96 -3.66 0.19 5.83
C ILE A 96 -4.94 0.70 6.50
N PRO A 97 -5.94 1.22 5.75
CA PRO A 97 -7.17 1.73 6.35
C PRO A 97 -8.10 0.63 6.89
N ARG A 98 -7.87 -0.62 6.50
CA ARG A 98 -8.63 -1.78 6.99
C ARG A 98 -8.16 -2.25 8.35
N LEU A 99 -6.85 -2.22 8.57
CA LEU A 99 -6.22 -2.70 9.80
C LEU A 99 -6.37 -1.71 10.95
N THR A 100 -6.46 -0.39 10.68
CA THR A 100 -6.62 0.61 11.72
C THR A 100 -7.56 1.74 11.33
N GLU A 101 -8.51 2.04 12.25
CA GLU A 101 -9.48 3.10 12.02
C GLU A 101 -8.86 4.50 12.00
N LYS A 102 -7.75 4.68 12.70
CA LYS A 102 -7.05 5.98 12.77
C LYS A 102 -6.45 6.41 11.43
N LEU A 103 -6.09 5.44 10.58
CA LEU A 103 -5.45 5.69 9.28
C LEU A 103 -6.41 5.56 8.09
N ARG A 104 -7.72 5.72 8.31
CA ARG A 104 -8.72 5.62 7.23
C ARG A 104 -8.81 6.84 6.32
N GLY A 105 -8.09 7.91 6.64
CA GLY A 105 -8.02 9.10 5.79
C GLY A 105 -7.13 8.87 4.57
N PHE A 106 -7.55 9.42 3.41
CA PHE A 106 -6.78 9.32 2.16
C PHE A 106 -5.34 9.81 2.32
N PHE A 107 -5.16 10.99 2.94
CA PHE A 107 -3.82 11.57 3.12
C PHE A 107 -2.90 10.72 3.99
N TRP A 108 -3.43 10.06 5.02
CA TRP A 108 -2.63 9.13 5.82
C TRP A 108 -2.12 7.95 4.99
N VAL A 109 -3.00 7.35 4.19
CA VAL A 109 -2.61 6.23 3.32
C VAL A 109 -1.60 6.69 2.28
N PHE A 110 -1.84 7.85 1.63
CA PHE A 110 -0.94 8.45 0.65
C PHE A 110 0.48 8.64 1.23
N PHE A 111 0.60 9.31 2.37
CA PHE A 111 1.92 9.59 2.97
C PHE A 111 2.61 8.31 3.48
N ILE A 112 1.87 7.35 4.02
CA ILE A 112 2.45 6.09 4.47
C ILE A 112 2.98 5.30 3.27
N VAL A 113 2.22 5.18 2.20
CA VAL A 113 2.65 4.50 0.97
C VAL A 113 3.86 5.20 0.36
N ALA A 114 3.84 6.52 0.27
CA ALA A 114 4.96 7.32 -0.24
C ALA A 114 6.23 7.11 0.61
N PHE A 115 6.10 7.12 1.94
CA PHE A 115 7.22 6.90 2.85
C PHE A 115 7.79 5.48 2.72
N ILE A 116 6.93 4.46 2.63
CA ILE A 116 7.35 3.06 2.42
C ILE A 116 8.07 2.93 1.08
N SER A 117 7.51 3.50 0.00
CA SER A 117 8.12 3.46 -1.32
C SER A 117 9.49 4.13 -1.34
N LEU A 118 9.59 5.34 -0.79
CA LEU A 118 10.86 6.07 -0.67
C LEU A 118 11.91 5.27 0.12
N THR A 119 11.48 4.63 1.21
CA THR A 119 12.37 3.79 2.03
C THR A 119 12.89 2.60 1.23
N ILE A 120 12.03 1.94 0.47
CA ILE A 120 12.39 0.79 -0.36
C ILE A 120 13.42 1.21 -1.44
N GLU A 121 13.15 2.28 -2.18
CA GLU A 121 14.06 2.81 -3.21
C GLU A 121 15.43 3.20 -2.61
N SER A 122 15.41 3.83 -1.44
CA SER A 122 16.64 4.19 -0.72
C SER A 122 17.42 2.96 -0.28
N LEU A 123 16.74 1.93 0.24
CA LEU A 123 17.38 0.67 0.61
C LEU A 123 17.95 -0.06 -0.60
N GLN A 124 17.25 -0.09 -1.73
CA GLN A 124 17.73 -0.70 -2.97
C GLN A 124 19.01 -0.03 -3.49
N LEU A 125 19.08 1.30 -3.36
CA LEU A 125 20.29 2.07 -3.69
C LEU A 125 21.45 1.70 -2.76
N VAL A 126 21.21 1.72 -1.44
CA VAL A 126 22.26 1.44 -0.42
C VAL A 126 22.80 0.01 -0.54
N ILE A 127 21.92 -0.97 -0.71
CA ILE A 127 22.27 -2.39 -0.85
C ILE A 127 22.82 -2.70 -2.26
N ARG A 128 22.69 -1.75 -3.19
CA ARG A 128 23.08 -1.91 -4.60
C ARG A 128 22.37 -3.06 -5.34
N CYS A 129 21.16 -3.39 -4.91
CA CYS A 129 20.33 -4.41 -5.56
C CYS A 129 19.37 -3.84 -6.60
N GLY A 130 19.38 -2.53 -6.83
CA GLY A 130 18.52 -1.82 -7.78
C GLY A 130 19.04 -0.42 -8.08
N SER A 131 18.16 0.40 -8.67
CA SER A 131 18.40 1.83 -8.88
C SER A 131 17.33 2.61 -8.10
N PHE A 132 17.72 3.73 -7.49
CA PHE A 132 16.75 4.67 -6.94
C PHE A 132 15.99 5.34 -8.08
N ASP A 133 14.70 5.16 -8.19
CA ASP A 133 13.89 5.72 -9.27
C ASP A 133 12.66 6.46 -8.75
N VAL A 134 12.59 7.76 -9.06
CA VAL A 134 11.43 8.59 -8.68
C VAL A 134 10.16 8.15 -9.42
N ASP A 135 10.27 7.60 -10.62
CA ASP A 135 9.11 7.09 -11.35
C ASP A 135 8.52 5.85 -10.69
N ASP A 136 9.35 4.98 -10.09
CA ASP A 136 8.87 3.84 -9.32
C ASP A 136 8.11 4.32 -8.08
N ILE A 137 8.58 5.38 -7.39
CA ILE A 137 7.84 5.98 -6.27
C ILE A 137 6.47 6.50 -6.74
N ILE A 138 6.39 7.17 -7.88
CA ILE A 138 5.12 7.67 -8.46
C ILE A 138 4.17 6.50 -8.76
N LEU A 139 4.66 5.43 -9.38
CA LEU A 139 3.86 4.25 -9.71
C LEU A 139 3.39 3.51 -8.45
N ASN A 140 4.26 3.34 -7.47
CA ASN A 140 3.96 2.70 -6.18
C ASN A 140 2.87 3.48 -5.42
N VAL A 141 3.00 4.81 -5.34
CA VAL A 141 2.00 5.69 -4.71
C VAL A 141 0.68 5.64 -5.48
N THR A 142 0.72 5.64 -6.81
CA THR A 142 -0.48 5.47 -7.64
C THR A 142 -1.18 4.16 -7.33
N GLY A 143 -0.43 3.05 -7.21
CA GLY A 143 -0.96 1.76 -6.78
C GLY A 143 -1.64 1.84 -5.42
N GLY A 144 -0.98 2.44 -4.43
CA GLY A 144 -1.56 2.66 -3.10
C GLY A 144 -2.85 3.48 -3.14
N CYS A 145 -2.92 4.53 -3.95
CA CYS A 145 -4.14 5.32 -4.14
C CYS A 145 -5.28 4.49 -4.75
N LEU A 146 -4.99 3.65 -5.75
CA LEU A 146 -5.98 2.74 -6.34
C LEU A 146 -6.48 1.70 -5.32
N GLY A 147 -5.58 1.15 -4.50
CA GLY A 147 -5.93 0.27 -3.39
C GLY A 147 -6.83 0.94 -2.35
N TYR A 148 -6.54 2.19 -2.01
CA TYR A 148 -7.40 2.99 -1.13
C TYR A 148 -8.77 3.26 -1.74
N LEU A 149 -8.84 3.58 -3.02
CA LEU A 149 -10.11 3.75 -3.73
C LEU A 149 -10.97 2.48 -3.65
N PHE A 150 -10.36 1.32 -3.85
CA PHE A 150 -11.03 0.03 -3.72
C PHE A 150 -11.53 -0.21 -2.28
N PHE A 151 -10.73 0.12 -1.26
CA PHE A 151 -11.16 0.10 0.14
C PHE A 151 -12.37 1.01 0.36
N TRP A 152 -12.34 2.23 -0.14
CA TRP A 152 -13.43 3.21 0.01
C TRP A 152 -14.74 2.71 -0.60
N LEU A 153 -14.67 2.18 -1.83
CA LEU A 153 -15.83 1.62 -2.54
C LEU A 153 -16.44 0.42 -1.79
N THR A 154 -15.63 -0.47 -1.25
CA THR A 154 -16.09 -1.66 -0.53
C THR A 154 -16.63 -1.31 0.86
N SER A 155 -16.02 -0.35 1.55
CA SER A 155 -16.44 0.09 2.89
C SER A 155 -17.72 0.90 2.87
N SER A 156 -17.96 1.72 1.86
CA SER A 156 -19.19 2.51 1.69
C SER A 156 -20.43 1.63 1.53
N LYS A 157 -20.32 0.52 0.78
CA LYS A 157 -21.42 -0.44 0.63
C LYS A 157 -21.80 -1.11 1.95
N SER A 158 -20.84 -1.39 2.82
CA SER A 158 -21.08 -2.00 4.13
C SER A 158 -21.83 -1.06 5.09
N ARG A 159 -21.48 0.23 5.12
CA ARG A 159 -22.16 1.25 5.93
C ARG A 159 -23.61 1.46 5.51
N ARG A 160 -23.92 1.48 4.21
CA ARG A 160 -25.30 1.61 3.69
C ARG A 160 -26.19 0.42 4.09
N LYS A 161 -25.68 -0.82 4.06
CA LYS A 161 -26.43 -2.01 4.48
C LYS A 161 -26.72 -2.01 5.98
N SER A 162 -25.78 -1.60 6.83
CA SER A 162 -25.94 -1.49 8.28
C SER A 162 -26.98 -0.42 8.67
N GLY A 163 -26.97 0.73 8.00
CA GLY A 163 -27.94 1.82 8.23
C GLY A 163 -29.38 1.44 7.88
N LYS A 164 -29.60 0.72 6.78
CA LYS A 164 -30.93 0.22 6.39
C LYS A 164 -31.47 -0.83 7.39
N ARG A 165 -30.60 -1.70 7.91
CA ARG A 165 -31.00 -2.74 8.88
C ARG A 165 -31.38 -2.17 10.25
N LYS A 166 -30.76 -1.06 10.68
CA LYS A 166 -31.10 -0.35 11.92
C LYS A 166 -32.41 0.43 11.80
N LYS A 167 -32.70 1.04 10.63
CA LYS A 167 -33.99 1.73 10.40
C LYS A 167 -35.18 0.78 10.31
N GLY A 168 -35.00 -0.43 9.79
CA GLY A 168 -36.04 -1.46 9.71
C GLY A 168 -36.42 -2.08 11.09
N LYS A 169 -35.46 -2.10 12.04
CA LYS A 169 -35.74 -2.59 13.41
C LYS A 169 -36.35 -1.56 14.35
N LYS A 170 -36.35 -0.26 13.99
CA LYS A 170 -37.03 0.79 14.79
C LYS A 170 -38.49 1.04 14.36
N LYS A 171 -38.98 0.38 13.30
CA LYS A 171 -40.34 0.51 12.78
C LYS A 171 -41.23 -0.73 13.10
N LYS A 172 -40.75 -1.66 13.89
CA LYS A 172 -41.51 -2.73 14.55
C LYS A 172 -41.40 -2.52 16.06
#